data_fb39745776020d99c4c7712baa13cff3
#
_entry.id   fb39745776020d99c4c7712baa13cff3
#
_cell.length_a   1.000
_cell.length_b   1.000
_cell.length_c   1.000
_cell.angle_alpha   90.00
_cell.angle_beta   90.00
_cell.angle_gamma   90.00
#
_symmetry.space_group_name_H-M   'P 1'
#
loop_
_entity.id
_entity.type
_entity.pdbx_description
1 polymer ?
#
loop_
_entity_poly.entity_id
_entity_poly.type
_entity_poly.pdbx_seq_one_letter_code
_entity_poly.pdbx_strand_id
1 'polypeptide(L)'
;LENYIETLKYSKFNLFYKAAWNTLVYTVIVVPLTLLISFSVAVMILPFSKRTQSVFKAMYYLPGVASGVALSVVWLWLYDSSPSGLFNQLLGFFGIPAQNWLSSTKTSMLSLMIMALLSSHGTQIITYIAALLGIDNSYFEAAELDGATFMQKVRFIVWPLVKPTTLFLLVTGVIGSFQVFMNAYMMTGGGPDNSTTMIGLLIYNNAFEYGKFGLACAQAILLAIVIAIMSLFQFKMMGVDVEY
;
A
#
# COMPACT_ATOMS: atom_id res chain seq x y z
N LEU A 1 -1.86 -13.23 -30.62
CA LEU A 1 -1.09 -14.13 -29.73
C LEU A 1 0.38 -13.71 -29.63
N GLU A 2 0.98 -13.10 -30.66
CA GLU A 2 2.40 -12.70 -30.70
C GLU A 2 2.80 -11.84 -29.50
N ASN A 3 2.00 -10.82 -29.15
CA ASN A 3 2.28 -9.92 -28.03
C ASN A 3 2.34 -10.66 -26.66
N TYR A 4 1.56 -11.73 -26.48
CA TYR A 4 1.64 -12.56 -25.26
C TYR A 4 2.93 -13.38 -25.25
N ILE A 5 3.32 -13.93 -26.39
CA ILE A 5 4.59 -14.67 -26.54
C ILE A 5 5.76 -13.73 -26.28
N GLU A 6 5.74 -12.51 -26.85
CA GLU A 6 6.77 -11.49 -26.63
C GLU A 6 6.86 -11.11 -25.15
N THR A 7 5.72 -10.89 -24.47
CA THR A 7 5.68 -10.55 -23.05
C THR A 7 6.26 -11.68 -22.19
N LEU A 8 5.93 -12.94 -22.47
CA LEU A 8 6.32 -14.09 -21.66
C LEU A 8 7.68 -14.69 -22.08
N LYS A 9 8.26 -14.25 -23.21
CA LYS A 9 9.58 -14.71 -23.63
C LYS A 9 10.64 -14.19 -22.68
N TYR A 10 11.30 -15.12 -21.97
CA TYR A 10 12.40 -14.75 -21.07
C TYR A 10 13.59 -14.24 -21.87
N SER A 11 13.97 -12.99 -21.62
CA SER A 11 15.14 -12.34 -22.22
C SER A 11 15.70 -11.32 -21.22
N LYS A 12 17.02 -11.10 -21.24
CA LYS A 12 17.65 -10.04 -20.43
C LYS A 12 17.11 -8.64 -20.72
N PHE A 13 16.56 -8.44 -21.92
CA PHE A 13 15.97 -7.16 -22.35
C PHE A 13 14.46 -7.05 -22.04
N ASN A 14 13.82 -8.15 -21.61
CA ASN A 14 12.41 -8.13 -21.27
C ASN A 14 12.22 -7.66 -19.82
N LEU A 15 11.76 -6.42 -19.66
CA LEU A 15 11.54 -5.82 -18.36
C LEU A 15 10.29 -6.36 -17.62
N PHE A 16 9.46 -7.17 -18.29
CA PHE A 16 8.21 -7.66 -17.70
C PHE A 16 8.43 -8.42 -16.39
N TYR A 17 9.38 -9.35 -16.37
CA TYR A 17 9.68 -10.13 -15.16
C TYR A 17 10.25 -9.26 -14.02
N LYS A 18 11.10 -8.29 -14.36
CA LYS A 18 11.63 -7.33 -13.37
C LYS A 18 10.52 -6.45 -12.80
N ALA A 19 9.63 -5.95 -13.65
CA ALA A 19 8.48 -5.16 -13.26
C ALA A 19 7.49 -5.98 -12.42
N ALA A 20 7.24 -7.24 -12.79
CA ALA A 20 6.41 -8.16 -12.02
C ALA A 20 6.98 -8.41 -10.62
N TRP A 21 8.28 -8.66 -10.53
CA TRP A 21 8.98 -8.85 -9.26
C TRP A 21 8.92 -7.59 -8.38
N ASN A 22 9.22 -6.43 -8.95
CA ASN A 22 9.13 -5.15 -8.24
C ASN A 22 7.72 -4.90 -7.69
N THR A 23 6.69 -5.15 -8.51
CA THR A 23 5.29 -5.00 -8.11
C THR A 23 4.92 -5.99 -7.00
N LEU A 24 5.37 -7.24 -7.10
CA LEU A 24 5.13 -8.25 -6.08
C LEU A 24 5.78 -7.87 -4.75
N VAL A 25 7.07 -7.50 -4.76
CA VAL A 25 7.81 -7.09 -3.55
C VAL A 25 7.15 -5.88 -2.90
N TYR A 26 6.78 -4.88 -3.70
CA TYR A 26 6.05 -3.71 -3.22
C TYR A 26 4.73 -4.11 -2.56
N THR A 27 3.92 -4.92 -3.21
CA THR A 27 2.61 -5.37 -2.71
C THR A 27 2.72 -6.15 -1.41
N VAL A 28 3.62 -7.14 -1.36
CA VAL A 28 3.80 -8.02 -0.18
C VAL A 28 4.28 -7.23 1.05
N ILE A 29 5.01 -6.16 0.87
CA ILE A 29 5.47 -5.31 1.97
C ILE A 29 4.45 -4.24 2.32
N VAL A 30 4.00 -3.46 1.35
CA VAL A 30 3.17 -2.27 1.60
C VAL A 30 1.79 -2.66 2.09
N VAL A 31 1.11 -3.64 1.48
CA VAL A 31 -0.28 -3.95 1.82
C VAL A 31 -0.42 -4.44 3.26
N PRO A 32 0.32 -5.47 3.73
CA PRO A 32 0.21 -5.93 5.11
C PRO A 32 0.58 -4.85 6.13
N LEU A 33 1.64 -4.06 5.86
CA LEU A 33 2.06 -3.00 6.77
C LEU A 33 1.01 -1.87 6.83
N THR A 34 0.43 -1.49 5.69
CA THR A 34 -0.67 -0.51 5.64
C THR A 34 -1.87 -0.98 6.47
N LEU A 35 -2.27 -2.24 6.35
CA LEU A 35 -3.37 -2.81 7.13
C LEU A 35 -3.04 -2.85 8.63
N LEU A 36 -1.84 -3.28 8.98
CA LEU A 36 -1.39 -3.34 10.37
C LEU A 36 -1.37 -1.94 11.02
N ILE A 37 -0.80 -0.95 10.33
CA ILE A 37 -0.77 0.44 10.81
C ILE A 37 -2.20 0.97 10.94
N SER A 38 -3.03 0.79 9.91
CA SER A 38 -4.41 1.31 9.89
C SER A 38 -5.27 0.69 10.97
N PHE A 39 -5.16 -0.62 11.19
CA PHE A 39 -5.85 -1.32 12.28
C PHE A 39 -5.38 -0.81 13.64
N SER A 40 -4.06 -0.73 13.86
CA SER A 40 -3.50 -0.25 15.12
C SER A 40 -3.96 1.17 15.45
N VAL A 41 -3.91 2.08 14.46
CA VAL A 41 -4.39 3.46 14.62
C VAL A 41 -5.89 3.51 14.89
N ALA A 42 -6.70 2.71 14.19
CA ALA A 42 -8.15 2.64 14.41
C ALA A 42 -8.48 2.19 15.84
N VAL A 43 -7.82 1.15 16.34
CA VAL A 43 -8.00 0.64 17.72
C VAL A 43 -7.53 1.68 18.75
N MET A 44 -6.42 2.38 18.51
CA MET A 44 -5.91 3.41 19.42
C MET A 44 -6.81 4.65 19.48
N ILE A 45 -7.49 5.00 18.39
CA ILE A 45 -8.38 6.18 18.33
C ILE A 45 -9.73 5.90 19.00
N LEU A 46 -10.18 4.66 19.05
CA LEU A 46 -11.52 4.28 19.53
C LEU A 46 -11.87 4.78 20.94
N PRO A 47 -10.96 4.74 21.94
CA PRO A 47 -11.27 5.21 23.31
C PRO A 47 -11.45 6.72 23.45
N PHE A 48 -11.04 7.51 22.44
CA PHE A 48 -11.11 8.96 22.54
C PHE A 48 -12.52 9.52 22.31
N SER A 49 -12.75 10.76 22.74
CA SER A 49 -14.00 11.46 22.49
C SER A 49 -14.30 11.60 21.00
N LYS A 50 -15.60 11.70 20.63
CA LYS A 50 -16.04 11.84 19.22
C LYS A 50 -15.35 13.01 18.49
N ARG A 51 -15.09 14.12 19.18
CA ARG A 51 -14.37 15.27 18.61
C ARG A 51 -12.92 14.92 18.28
N THR A 52 -12.22 14.29 19.21
CA THR A 52 -10.83 13.84 19.02
C THR A 52 -10.74 12.81 17.89
N GLN A 53 -11.66 11.84 17.86
CA GLN A 53 -11.75 10.87 16.75
C GLN A 53 -11.94 11.56 15.40
N SER A 54 -12.78 12.60 15.31
CA SER A 54 -13.00 13.35 14.06
C SER A 54 -11.74 14.08 13.60
N VAL A 55 -10.96 14.65 14.51
CA VAL A 55 -9.69 15.30 14.19
C VAL A 55 -8.69 14.28 13.63
N PHE A 56 -8.50 13.15 14.30
CA PHE A 56 -7.60 12.10 13.81
C PHE A 56 -8.04 11.54 12.45
N LYS A 57 -9.34 11.27 12.25
CA LYS A 57 -9.89 10.84 10.96
C LYS A 57 -9.56 11.86 9.85
N ALA A 58 -9.77 13.16 10.12
CA ALA A 58 -9.44 14.21 9.17
C ALA A 58 -7.94 14.25 8.86
N MET A 59 -7.07 14.20 9.88
CA MET A 59 -5.62 14.23 9.70
C MET A 59 -5.10 13.08 8.82
N TYR A 60 -5.59 11.86 9.04
CA TYR A 60 -5.18 10.70 8.24
C TYR A 60 -5.82 10.64 6.86
N TYR A 61 -7.02 11.23 6.71
CA TYR A 61 -7.73 11.25 5.43
C TYR A 61 -7.23 12.34 4.48
N LEU A 62 -6.76 13.46 5.02
CA LEU A 62 -6.37 14.65 4.25
C LEU A 62 -5.30 14.36 3.18
N PRO A 63 -4.22 13.60 3.46
CA PRO A 63 -3.25 13.24 2.43
C PRO A 63 -3.86 12.45 1.26
N GLY A 64 -4.85 11.59 1.54
CA GLY A 64 -5.53 10.78 0.53
C GLY A 64 -6.46 11.56 -0.41
N VAL A 65 -6.86 12.78 -0.03
CA VAL A 65 -7.66 13.69 -0.87
C VAL A 65 -6.79 14.47 -1.85
N ALA A 66 -5.51 14.66 -1.54
CA ALA A 66 -4.59 15.32 -2.44
C ALA A 66 -4.38 14.48 -3.72
N SER A 67 -4.20 15.14 -4.87
CA SER A 67 -3.89 14.41 -6.09
C SER A 67 -2.56 13.67 -5.94
N GLY A 68 -2.46 12.47 -6.54
CA GLY A 68 -1.22 11.68 -6.51
C GLY A 68 -0.01 12.45 -7.07
N VAL A 69 -0.23 13.35 -8.03
CA VAL A 69 0.81 14.24 -8.58
C VAL A 69 1.30 15.22 -7.51
N ALA A 70 0.38 15.96 -6.86
CA ALA A 70 0.75 16.92 -5.82
C ALA A 70 1.48 16.25 -4.66
N LEU A 71 0.99 15.08 -4.23
CA LEU A 71 1.64 14.30 -3.18
C LEU A 71 3.05 13.86 -3.60
N SER A 72 3.22 13.39 -4.83
CA SER A 72 4.54 12.98 -5.34
C SER A 72 5.54 14.16 -5.36
N VAL A 73 5.10 15.37 -5.72
CA VAL A 73 5.96 16.56 -5.69
C VAL A 73 6.42 16.91 -4.28
N VAL A 74 5.52 16.82 -3.29
CA VAL A 74 5.89 17.03 -1.87
C VAL A 74 6.94 16.00 -1.44
N TRP A 75 6.75 14.72 -1.79
CA TRP A 75 7.70 13.68 -1.44
C TRP A 75 9.04 13.80 -2.17
N LEU A 76 9.06 14.28 -3.43
CA LEU A 76 10.31 14.62 -4.14
C LEU A 76 11.13 15.65 -3.36
N TRP A 77 10.46 16.67 -2.81
CA TRP A 77 11.11 17.68 -1.98
C TRP A 77 11.62 17.12 -0.65
N LEU A 78 10.84 16.24 0.01
CA LEU A 78 11.26 15.57 1.25
C LEU A 78 12.46 14.65 1.04
N TYR A 79 12.55 13.99 -0.12
CA TYR A 79 13.65 13.10 -0.53
C TYR A 79 14.80 13.80 -1.23
N ASP A 80 14.90 15.12 -1.15
CA ASP A 80 16.04 15.83 -1.69
C ASP A 80 17.35 15.20 -1.21
N SER A 81 18.24 14.86 -2.16
CA SER A 81 19.51 14.16 -1.89
C SER A 81 20.58 15.04 -1.28
N SER A 82 20.38 16.37 -1.28
CA SER A 82 21.33 17.29 -0.64
C SER A 82 21.37 17.09 0.87
N PRO A 83 22.45 17.47 1.54
CA PRO A 83 22.51 17.47 3.01
C PRO A 83 21.45 18.36 3.67
N SER A 84 20.91 19.34 2.94
CA SER A 84 19.81 20.21 3.37
C SER A 84 18.41 19.62 3.15
N GLY A 85 18.29 18.50 2.47
CA GLY A 85 17.01 17.77 2.33
C GLY A 85 16.46 17.35 3.67
N LEU A 86 15.13 17.42 3.86
CA LEU A 86 14.50 17.24 5.16
C LEU A 86 14.85 15.87 5.79
N PHE A 87 14.74 14.78 5.05
CA PHE A 87 15.09 13.46 5.58
C PHE A 87 16.59 13.31 5.81
N ASN A 88 17.44 13.94 5.01
CA ASN A 88 18.88 13.94 5.22
C ASN A 88 19.28 14.78 6.45
N GLN A 89 18.58 15.88 6.72
CA GLN A 89 18.76 16.62 7.98
C GLN A 89 18.38 15.75 9.19
N LEU A 90 17.23 15.05 9.12
CA LEU A 90 16.83 14.14 10.20
C LEU A 90 17.87 13.03 10.43
N LEU A 91 18.40 12.43 9.36
CA LEU A 91 19.49 11.44 9.47
C LEU A 91 20.77 12.05 10.06
N GLY A 92 21.06 13.31 9.72
CA GLY A 92 22.22 14.05 10.25
C GLY A 92 22.19 14.20 11.78
N PHE A 93 21.01 14.32 12.41
CA PHE A 93 20.89 14.32 13.88
C PHE A 93 21.35 13.01 14.52
N PHE A 94 21.29 11.90 13.78
CA PHE A 94 21.75 10.59 14.25
C PHE A 94 23.15 10.25 13.74
N GLY A 95 23.86 11.22 13.12
CA GLY A 95 25.22 11.01 12.57
C GLY A 95 25.25 10.13 11.30
N ILE A 96 24.11 9.92 10.65
CA ILE A 96 24.01 9.13 9.41
C ILE A 96 24.27 10.06 8.22
N PRO A 97 25.16 9.67 7.27
CA PRO A 97 25.45 10.49 6.10
C PRO A 97 24.23 10.64 5.19
N ALA A 98 24.18 11.76 4.44
CA ALA A 98 23.13 12.04 3.47
C ALA A 98 22.97 10.88 2.46
N GLN A 99 21.74 10.50 2.20
CA GLN A 99 21.36 9.39 1.32
C GLN A 99 20.83 9.91 -0.01
N ASN A 100 21.14 9.17 -1.08
CA ASN A 100 20.53 9.37 -2.41
C ASN A 100 19.24 8.56 -2.49
N TRP A 101 18.17 9.06 -1.88
CA TRP A 101 16.90 8.36 -1.68
C TRP A 101 16.32 7.76 -2.97
N LEU A 102 16.23 8.55 -4.04
CA LEU A 102 15.59 8.19 -5.29
C LEU A 102 16.55 7.79 -6.40
N SER A 103 17.83 8.16 -6.26
CA SER A 103 18.86 7.94 -7.30
C SER A 103 19.76 6.73 -7.03
N SER A 104 19.46 5.93 -6.01
CA SER A 104 20.20 4.70 -5.69
C SER A 104 19.27 3.49 -5.84
N THR A 105 19.76 2.43 -6.50
CA THR A 105 19.02 1.16 -6.65
C THR A 105 18.67 0.50 -5.32
N LYS A 106 19.42 0.81 -4.25
CA LYS A 106 19.20 0.25 -2.90
C LYS A 106 18.06 0.96 -2.15
N THR A 107 17.88 2.24 -2.38
CA THR A 107 16.96 3.08 -1.59
C THR A 107 15.69 3.48 -2.33
N SER A 108 15.70 3.53 -3.67
CA SER A 108 14.59 4.03 -4.47
C SER A 108 13.28 3.27 -4.25
N MET A 109 13.31 1.94 -4.24
CA MET A 109 12.13 1.12 -3.96
C MET A 109 11.63 1.31 -2.52
N LEU A 110 12.54 1.35 -1.56
CA LEU A 110 12.24 1.61 -0.15
C LEU A 110 11.58 2.99 0.03
N SER A 111 12.09 4.00 -0.67
CA SER A 111 11.50 5.35 -0.63
C SER A 111 10.07 5.39 -1.14
N LEU A 112 9.75 4.68 -2.22
CA LEU A 112 8.37 4.55 -2.71
C LEU A 112 7.48 3.82 -1.70
N MET A 113 7.99 2.78 -1.04
CA MET A 113 7.26 2.05 0.01
C MET A 113 6.99 2.94 1.24
N ILE A 114 8.00 3.68 1.71
CA ILE A 114 7.85 4.63 2.83
C ILE A 114 6.80 5.70 2.49
N MET A 115 6.86 6.28 1.29
CA MET A 115 5.83 7.21 0.84
C MET A 115 4.44 6.61 0.94
N ALA A 116 4.23 5.41 0.42
CA ALA A 116 2.95 4.74 0.47
C ALA A 116 2.49 4.48 1.91
N LEU A 117 3.41 4.01 2.77
CA LEU A 117 3.12 3.72 4.18
C LEU A 117 2.80 4.97 5.01
N LEU A 118 3.28 6.15 4.64
CA LEU A 118 3.02 7.38 5.39
C LEU A 118 1.86 8.22 4.83
N SER A 119 1.42 7.94 3.58
CA SER A 119 0.45 8.81 2.90
C SER A 119 -0.94 8.19 2.68
N SER A 120 -1.11 6.88 2.81
CA SER A 120 -2.28 6.20 2.22
C SER A 120 -3.14 5.42 3.23
N HIS A 121 -3.34 5.92 4.44
CA HIS A 121 -4.07 5.17 5.48
C HIS A 121 -5.51 5.62 5.75
N GLY A 122 -5.92 6.80 5.27
CA GLY A 122 -7.17 7.44 5.68
C GLY A 122 -8.40 6.56 5.47
N THR A 123 -8.57 6.02 4.28
CA THR A 123 -9.72 5.17 3.93
C THR A 123 -9.74 3.88 4.76
N GLN A 124 -8.60 3.22 4.93
CA GLN A 124 -8.47 1.98 5.70
C GLN A 124 -8.79 2.22 7.18
N ILE A 125 -8.27 3.31 7.78
CA ILE A 125 -8.54 3.68 9.17
C ILE A 125 -10.02 3.92 9.38
N ILE A 126 -10.68 4.69 8.50
CA ILE A 126 -12.11 4.98 8.60
C ILE A 126 -12.93 3.70 8.48
N THR A 127 -12.58 2.81 7.56
CA THR A 127 -13.26 1.52 7.37
C THR A 127 -13.11 0.63 8.61
N TYR A 128 -11.92 0.55 9.20
CA TYR A 128 -11.73 -0.17 10.47
C TYR A 128 -12.51 0.46 11.61
N ILE A 129 -12.53 1.79 11.74
CA ILE A 129 -13.32 2.46 12.79
C ILE A 129 -14.82 2.18 12.61
N ALA A 130 -15.32 2.15 11.38
CA ALA A 130 -16.72 1.81 11.11
C ALA A 130 -17.03 0.37 11.55
N ALA A 131 -16.16 -0.58 11.23
CA ALA A 131 -16.30 -1.96 11.66
C ALA A 131 -16.23 -2.10 13.20
N LEU A 132 -15.32 -1.39 13.85
CA LEU A 132 -15.17 -1.39 15.32
C LEU A 132 -16.41 -0.82 16.04
N LEU A 133 -17.01 0.23 15.49
CA LEU A 133 -18.24 0.83 16.02
C LEU A 133 -19.47 -0.07 15.82
N GLY A 134 -19.42 -1.04 14.92
CA GLY A 134 -20.46 -2.06 14.71
C GLY A 134 -20.41 -3.21 15.68
N ILE A 135 -19.36 -3.32 16.52
CA ILE A 135 -19.26 -4.37 17.55
C ILE A 135 -20.17 -4.01 18.72
N ASP A 136 -21.02 -4.96 19.14
CA ASP A 136 -21.92 -4.76 20.28
C ASP A 136 -21.12 -4.57 21.58
N ASN A 137 -21.50 -3.55 22.36
CA ASN A 137 -20.83 -3.22 23.63
C ASN A 137 -20.91 -4.36 24.65
N SER A 138 -21.93 -5.21 24.57
CA SER A 138 -22.09 -6.36 25.49
C SER A 138 -20.88 -7.28 25.51
N TYR A 139 -20.18 -7.44 24.39
CA TYR A 139 -18.93 -8.22 24.34
C TYR A 139 -17.82 -7.59 25.20
N PHE A 140 -17.73 -6.25 25.19
CA PHE A 140 -16.72 -5.54 25.97
C PHE A 140 -17.07 -5.52 27.45
N GLU A 141 -18.36 -5.36 27.79
CA GLU A 141 -18.86 -5.37 29.17
C GLU A 141 -18.66 -6.76 29.82
N ALA A 142 -18.99 -7.84 29.10
CA ALA A 142 -18.73 -9.20 29.59
C ALA A 142 -17.24 -9.45 29.82
N ALA A 143 -16.38 -9.03 28.88
CA ALA A 143 -14.94 -9.18 29.02
C ALA A 143 -14.36 -8.35 30.18
N GLU A 144 -14.98 -7.20 30.52
CA GLU A 144 -14.59 -6.40 31.70
C GLU A 144 -14.94 -7.10 33.00
N LEU A 145 -16.10 -7.75 33.08
CA LEU A 145 -16.49 -8.56 34.24
C LEU A 145 -15.54 -9.74 34.45
N ASP A 146 -15.04 -10.31 33.35
CA ASP A 146 -14.05 -11.40 33.39
C ASP A 146 -12.61 -10.91 33.67
N GLY A 147 -12.40 -9.59 33.83
CA GLY A 147 -11.09 -8.99 34.11
C GLY A 147 -10.15 -8.97 32.90
N ALA A 148 -10.66 -9.03 31.68
CA ALA A 148 -9.84 -9.04 30.48
C ALA A 148 -9.10 -7.71 30.27
N THR A 149 -7.80 -7.79 29.99
CA THR A 149 -6.95 -6.65 29.65
C THR A 149 -7.29 -6.09 28.27
N PHE A 150 -6.89 -4.86 27.99
CA PHE A 150 -7.08 -4.23 26.68
C PHE A 150 -6.55 -5.11 25.52
N MET A 151 -5.35 -5.67 25.65
CA MET A 151 -4.77 -6.52 24.62
C MET A 151 -5.54 -7.84 24.41
N GLN A 152 -6.10 -8.41 25.48
CA GLN A 152 -6.98 -9.57 25.40
C GLN A 152 -8.27 -9.24 24.65
N LYS A 153 -8.90 -8.10 24.93
CA LYS A 153 -10.08 -7.63 24.19
C LYS A 153 -9.76 -7.44 22.70
N VAL A 154 -8.62 -6.80 22.38
CA VAL A 154 -8.19 -6.63 20.99
C VAL A 154 -7.97 -7.96 20.29
N ARG A 155 -7.29 -8.90 20.94
CA ARG A 155 -6.92 -10.19 20.32
C ARG A 155 -8.11 -11.15 20.17
N PHE A 156 -8.98 -11.23 21.17
CA PHE A 156 -10.01 -12.26 21.25
C PHE A 156 -11.41 -11.79 20.86
N ILE A 157 -11.68 -10.48 20.88
CA ILE A 157 -12.97 -9.91 20.50
C ILE A 157 -12.82 -9.09 19.21
N VAL A 158 -12.00 -8.07 19.23
CA VAL A 158 -11.89 -7.11 18.12
C VAL A 158 -11.37 -7.77 16.85
N TRP A 159 -10.19 -8.41 16.93
CA TRP A 159 -9.54 -9.01 15.77
C TRP A 159 -10.41 -10.03 15.02
N PRO A 160 -11.04 -11.02 15.68
CA PRO A 160 -11.94 -11.96 15.00
C PRO A 160 -13.13 -11.28 14.33
N LEU A 161 -13.76 -10.30 14.98
CA LEU A 161 -14.96 -9.65 14.48
C LEU A 161 -14.67 -8.68 13.29
N VAL A 162 -13.47 -8.10 13.21
CA VAL A 162 -13.08 -7.26 12.07
C VAL A 162 -12.38 -8.04 10.95
N LYS A 163 -12.23 -9.36 11.07
CA LYS A 163 -11.59 -10.20 10.05
C LYS A 163 -12.25 -10.06 8.66
N PRO A 164 -13.59 -9.99 8.49
CA PRO A 164 -14.21 -9.75 7.19
C PRO A 164 -13.81 -8.40 6.58
N THR A 165 -13.76 -7.36 7.40
CA THR A 165 -13.31 -6.02 6.98
C THR A 165 -11.84 -6.03 6.58
N THR A 166 -11.01 -6.77 7.33
CA THR A 166 -9.59 -6.93 6.99
C THR A 166 -9.41 -7.64 5.65
N LEU A 167 -10.21 -8.69 5.37
CA LEU A 167 -10.20 -9.36 4.06
C LEU A 167 -10.58 -8.41 2.94
N PHE A 168 -11.65 -7.64 3.10
CA PHE A 168 -12.06 -6.63 2.11
C PHE A 168 -10.95 -5.63 1.83
N LEU A 169 -10.31 -5.09 2.88
CA LEU A 169 -9.20 -4.15 2.76
C LEU A 169 -7.94 -4.79 2.17
N LEU A 170 -7.68 -6.07 2.48
CA LEU A 170 -6.58 -6.83 1.90
C LEU A 170 -6.75 -6.99 0.39
N VAL A 171 -7.93 -7.42 -0.05
CA VAL A 171 -8.22 -7.63 -1.48
C VAL A 171 -8.13 -6.31 -2.25
N THR A 172 -8.80 -5.25 -1.76
CA THR A 172 -8.75 -3.94 -2.40
C THR A 172 -7.36 -3.32 -2.37
N GLY A 173 -6.61 -3.53 -1.28
CA GLY A 173 -5.22 -3.09 -1.15
C GLY A 173 -4.28 -3.79 -2.14
N VAL A 174 -4.44 -5.10 -2.33
CA VAL A 174 -3.66 -5.86 -3.34
C VAL A 174 -3.99 -5.38 -4.75
N ILE A 175 -5.28 -5.22 -5.08
CA ILE A 175 -5.70 -4.70 -6.40
C ILE A 175 -5.04 -3.33 -6.66
N GLY A 176 -5.15 -2.39 -5.71
CA GLY A 176 -4.56 -1.05 -5.86
C GLY A 176 -3.02 -1.07 -5.94
N SER A 177 -2.39 -1.94 -5.17
CA SER A 177 -0.93 -2.07 -5.14
C SER A 177 -0.34 -2.66 -6.43
N PHE A 178 -1.02 -3.62 -7.08
CA PHE A 178 -0.62 -4.12 -8.39
C PHE A 178 -0.81 -3.10 -9.52
N GLN A 179 -1.66 -2.10 -9.32
CA GLN A 179 -1.94 -1.01 -10.27
C GLN A 179 -1.15 0.27 -9.96
N VAL A 180 -0.18 0.22 -9.05
CA VAL A 180 0.66 1.39 -8.73
C VAL A 180 1.41 1.84 -9.98
N PHE A 181 1.19 3.11 -10.33
CA PHE A 181 1.79 3.75 -11.50
C PHE A 181 2.30 5.16 -11.17
N MET A 182 1.41 6.05 -10.71
CA MET A 182 1.68 7.49 -10.60
C MET A 182 2.91 7.80 -9.76
N ASN A 183 3.07 7.16 -8.61
CA ASN A 183 4.19 7.43 -7.70
C ASN A 183 5.53 6.98 -8.32
N ALA A 184 5.58 5.80 -8.94
CA ALA A 184 6.77 5.32 -9.62
C ALA A 184 7.12 6.20 -10.83
N TYR A 185 6.12 6.63 -11.61
CA TYR A 185 6.30 7.51 -12.77
C TYR A 185 6.86 8.88 -12.35
N MET A 186 6.19 9.54 -11.39
CA MET A 186 6.54 10.92 -11.00
C MET A 186 7.83 11.04 -10.20
N MET A 187 8.15 10.04 -9.36
CA MET A 187 9.29 10.15 -8.43
C MET A 187 10.58 9.59 -9.00
N THR A 188 10.52 8.51 -9.76
CA THR A 188 11.72 7.80 -10.21
C THR A 188 11.75 7.51 -11.72
N GLY A 189 10.60 7.63 -12.42
CA GLY A 189 10.47 7.19 -13.80
C GLY A 189 10.80 5.69 -13.99
N GLY A 190 10.71 4.89 -12.91
CA GLY A 190 11.10 3.49 -12.90
C GLY A 190 12.58 3.23 -12.56
N GLY A 191 13.40 4.29 -12.49
CA GLY A 191 14.84 4.22 -12.22
C GLY A 191 15.21 4.17 -10.73
N PRO A 192 16.53 4.16 -10.43
CA PRO A 192 17.62 3.85 -11.37
C PRO A 192 17.63 2.37 -11.76
N ASP A 193 18.17 2.07 -12.93
CA ASP A 193 18.32 0.71 -13.47
C ASP A 193 17.04 -0.14 -13.38
N ASN A 194 15.88 0.43 -13.68
CA ASN A 194 14.56 -0.22 -13.58
C ASN A 194 14.25 -0.82 -12.19
N SER A 195 14.89 -0.31 -11.13
CA SER A 195 14.70 -0.81 -9.75
C SER A 195 13.31 -0.52 -9.20
N THR A 196 12.60 0.45 -9.77
CA THR A 196 11.25 0.86 -9.38
C THR A 196 10.25 0.78 -10.53
N THR A 197 10.62 0.17 -11.67
CA THR A 197 9.68 -0.10 -12.75
C THR A 197 8.64 -1.11 -12.27
N MET A 198 7.41 -0.65 -12.10
CA MET A 198 6.24 -1.47 -11.79
C MET A 198 5.53 -1.91 -13.07
N ILE A 199 4.67 -2.95 -12.99
CA ILE A 199 3.93 -3.40 -14.19
C ILE A 199 3.06 -2.28 -14.76
N GLY A 200 2.37 -1.50 -13.91
CA GLY A 200 1.57 -0.36 -14.36
C GLY A 200 2.39 0.67 -15.16
N LEU A 201 3.60 0.96 -14.69
CA LEU A 201 4.52 1.88 -15.39
C LEU A 201 5.03 1.28 -16.70
N LEU A 202 5.35 -0.02 -16.73
CA LEU A 202 5.78 -0.71 -17.94
C LEU A 202 4.69 -0.70 -19.01
N ILE A 203 3.44 -0.95 -18.66
CA ILE A 203 2.26 -0.89 -19.54
C ILE A 203 2.14 0.52 -20.12
N TYR A 204 2.24 1.54 -19.28
CA TYR A 204 2.16 2.94 -19.71
C TYR A 204 3.27 3.29 -20.72
N ASN A 205 4.52 2.96 -20.41
CA ASN A 205 5.66 3.26 -21.28
C ASN A 205 5.51 2.52 -22.64
N ASN A 206 5.11 1.25 -22.62
CA ASN A 206 4.87 0.50 -23.87
C ASN A 206 3.75 1.12 -24.71
N ALA A 207 2.66 1.57 -24.10
CA ALA A 207 1.54 2.17 -24.81
C ALA A 207 1.87 3.57 -25.33
N PHE A 208 2.31 4.46 -24.46
CA PHE A 208 2.33 5.91 -24.71
C PHE A 208 3.71 6.46 -25.05
N GLU A 209 4.79 5.87 -24.56
CA GLU A 209 6.15 6.29 -24.93
C GLU A 209 6.67 5.54 -26.16
N TYR A 210 6.42 4.23 -26.25
CA TYR A 210 6.94 3.40 -27.33
C TYR A 210 5.93 3.09 -28.44
N GLY A 211 4.64 3.49 -28.29
CA GLY A 211 3.59 3.25 -29.28
C GLY A 211 3.22 1.78 -29.49
N LYS A 212 3.64 0.88 -28.59
CA LYS A 212 3.40 -0.56 -28.67
C LYS A 212 2.08 -0.97 -27.97
N PHE A 213 0.95 -0.43 -28.46
CA PHE A 213 -0.36 -0.65 -27.84
C PHE A 213 -0.73 -2.14 -27.72
N GLY A 214 -0.45 -2.96 -28.74
CA GLY A 214 -0.76 -4.39 -28.68
C GLY A 214 -0.02 -5.12 -27.57
N LEU A 215 1.25 -4.78 -27.33
CA LEU A 215 2.07 -5.33 -26.24
C LEU A 215 1.54 -4.85 -24.88
N ALA A 216 1.24 -3.56 -24.75
CA ALA A 216 0.68 -2.98 -23.53
C ALA A 216 -0.67 -3.61 -23.14
N CYS A 217 -1.56 -3.82 -24.12
CA CYS A 217 -2.84 -4.51 -23.90
C CYS A 217 -2.64 -5.95 -23.43
N ALA A 218 -1.70 -6.70 -24.03
CA ALA A 218 -1.39 -8.06 -23.60
C ALA A 218 -0.88 -8.09 -22.15
N GLN A 219 0.00 -7.17 -21.78
CA GLN A 219 0.52 -7.02 -20.42
C GLN A 219 -0.59 -6.64 -19.41
N ALA A 220 -1.50 -5.73 -19.80
CA ALA A 220 -2.64 -5.34 -18.97
C ALA A 220 -3.60 -6.50 -18.70
N ILE A 221 -3.88 -7.33 -19.72
CA ILE A 221 -4.71 -8.53 -19.55
C ILE A 221 -4.03 -9.55 -18.64
N LEU A 222 -2.74 -9.80 -18.81
CA LEU A 222 -1.98 -10.68 -17.91
C LEU A 222 -2.00 -10.17 -16.47
N LEU A 223 -1.83 -8.86 -16.26
CA LEU A 223 -1.94 -8.25 -14.95
C LEU A 223 -3.33 -8.46 -14.34
N ALA A 224 -4.40 -8.25 -15.11
CA ALA A 224 -5.78 -8.46 -14.66
C ALA A 224 -6.02 -9.92 -14.23
N ILE A 225 -5.50 -10.90 -15.00
CA ILE A 225 -5.60 -12.32 -14.66
C ILE A 225 -4.86 -12.62 -13.34
N VAL A 226 -3.65 -12.10 -13.16
CA VAL A 226 -2.88 -12.27 -11.90
C VAL A 226 -3.64 -11.68 -10.72
N ILE A 227 -4.17 -10.48 -10.84
CA ILE A 227 -4.97 -9.83 -9.79
C ILE A 227 -6.21 -10.67 -9.45
N ALA A 228 -6.93 -11.16 -10.46
CA ALA A 228 -8.11 -12.00 -10.26
C ALA A 228 -7.78 -13.29 -9.50
N ILE A 229 -6.71 -13.99 -9.90
CA ILE A 229 -6.24 -15.22 -9.22
C ILE A 229 -5.86 -14.91 -7.76
N MET A 230 -5.11 -13.84 -7.52
CA MET A 230 -4.70 -13.44 -6.17
C MET A 230 -5.92 -13.10 -5.29
N SER A 231 -6.90 -12.39 -5.84
CA SER A 231 -8.13 -12.04 -5.13
C SER A 231 -8.95 -13.28 -4.76
N LEU A 232 -9.15 -14.22 -5.70
CA LEU A 232 -9.83 -15.47 -5.45
C LEU A 232 -9.11 -16.32 -4.38
N PHE A 233 -7.77 -16.35 -4.43
CA PHE A 233 -6.97 -17.05 -3.44
C PHE A 233 -7.14 -16.45 -2.04
N GLN A 234 -7.15 -15.12 -1.92
CA GLN A 234 -7.35 -14.41 -0.64
C GLN A 234 -8.73 -14.72 -0.05
N PHE A 235 -9.80 -14.69 -0.87
CA PHE A 235 -11.15 -15.07 -0.42
C PHE A 235 -11.20 -16.50 0.11
N LYS A 236 -10.57 -17.44 -0.60
CA LYS A 236 -10.55 -18.84 -0.19
C LYS A 236 -9.75 -19.09 1.10
N MET A 237 -8.61 -18.38 1.26
CA MET A 237 -7.75 -18.57 2.45
C MET A 237 -8.35 -18.01 3.74
N MET A 238 -9.03 -16.88 3.67
CA MET A 238 -9.53 -16.22 4.88
C MET A 238 -10.86 -16.78 5.38
N GLY A 239 -11.53 -17.67 4.60
CA GLY A 239 -12.70 -18.45 5.04
C GLY A 239 -13.65 -17.60 5.88
N VAL A 240 -14.24 -16.56 5.28
CA VAL A 240 -15.29 -15.80 5.96
C VAL A 240 -16.58 -16.56 5.67
N ASP A 241 -16.90 -17.53 6.53
CA ASP A 241 -18.25 -18.04 6.63
C ASP A 241 -19.11 -16.86 7.12
N VAL A 242 -19.75 -16.20 6.20
CA VAL A 242 -20.78 -15.18 6.52
C VAL A 242 -22.03 -15.99 6.87
N GLU A 243 -22.10 -16.49 8.08
CA GLU A 243 -23.39 -16.89 8.66
C GLU A 243 -24.18 -15.61 8.93
N TYR A 244 -25.26 -15.43 8.15
CA TYR A 244 -26.28 -14.40 8.38
C TYR A 244 -27.25 -14.85 9.46
#